data_d782f1cec497710a9f48b5c01214d55b
#
_entry.id   d782f1cec497710a9f48b5c01214d55b
#
_cell.length_a   1.000
_cell.length_b   1.000
_cell.length_c   1.000
_cell.angle_alpha   90.00
_cell.angle_beta   90.00
_cell.angle_gamma   90.00
#
_symmetry.space_group_name_H-M   'P 1'
#
loop_
_entity.id
_entity.type
_entity.pdbx_description
1 polymer ?
#
loop_
_entity_poly.entity_id
_entity_poly.type
_entity_poly.pdbx_seq_one_letter_code
_entity_poly.pdbx_strand_id
1 'polypeptide(L)'
;MRGFSSNMINKITKSLLVLAVGGLMLVGAAAAQTQDSNTSGAGPGQVDPGHPRVNEVNAREQNQQDRIANGEKNGTLTPGQAAHLENREQKTENQEKADMAAHNGHLTKGEQKQLNKEQNRTSKQIYKDKHDGK
;
A
#
# COMPACT_ATOMS: atom_id res chain seq x y z
N MET A 1 -44.96 -34.94 17.24
CA MET A 1 -45.29 -33.72 18.00
C MET A 1 -44.04 -32.85 18.09
N ARG A 2 -44.19 -31.62 17.65
CA ARG A 2 -43.27 -30.46 17.82
C ARG A 2 -41.92 -30.59 17.17
N GLY A 3 -41.82 -30.15 16.07
CA GLY A 3 -41.16 -29.19 15.24
C GLY A 3 -39.98 -28.50 15.89
N PHE A 4 -38.76 -29.03 15.64
CA PHE A 4 -37.55 -28.28 15.89
C PHE A 4 -37.17 -27.55 14.60
N SER A 5 -37.30 -26.28 14.69
CA SER A 5 -37.00 -25.31 13.64
C SER A 5 -35.51 -25.34 13.25
N SER A 6 -35.26 -25.81 12.06
CA SER A 6 -33.95 -25.86 11.43
C SER A 6 -33.48 -24.48 10.90
N ASN A 7 -33.40 -23.46 11.77
CA ASN A 7 -33.08 -22.13 11.29
C ASN A 7 -31.92 -21.43 12.00
N MET A 8 -31.01 -22.18 12.58
CA MET A 8 -29.85 -21.60 13.24
C MET A 8 -28.47 -22.07 12.77
N ILE A 9 -28.36 -22.64 11.58
CA ILE A 9 -27.06 -23.17 11.11
C ILE A 9 -26.58 -22.45 9.85
N ASN A 10 -26.92 -21.19 9.67
CA ASN A 10 -26.48 -20.51 8.42
C ASN A 10 -25.80 -19.16 8.62
N LYS A 11 -25.17 -18.94 9.76
CA LYS A 11 -24.44 -17.67 9.97
C LYS A 11 -22.97 -17.82 10.37
N ILE A 12 -22.39 -18.98 10.20
CA ILE A 12 -20.96 -19.19 10.51
C ILE A 12 -20.29 -19.84 9.30
N THR A 13 -20.29 -19.15 8.21
CA THR A 13 -19.40 -19.48 7.10
C THR A 13 -19.17 -18.23 6.32
N LYS A 14 -18.11 -17.57 6.61
CA LYS A 14 -17.30 -16.79 5.65
C LYS A 14 -16.26 -15.95 6.37
N SER A 15 -15.44 -16.64 7.13
CA SER A 15 -14.11 -16.14 7.41
C SER A 15 -13.14 -17.18 6.86
N LEU A 16 -13.06 -17.25 5.56
CA LEU A 16 -11.97 -17.94 4.90
C LEU A 16 -10.80 -16.96 4.86
N LEU A 17 -10.03 -17.02 5.90
CA LEU A 17 -8.68 -16.50 5.95
C LEU A 17 -7.87 -17.30 4.93
N VAL A 18 -7.75 -16.82 3.72
CA VAL A 18 -6.78 -17.38 2.77
C VAL A 18 -5.43 -16.77 3.10
N LEU A 19 -4.73 -17.43 3.99
CA LEU A 19 -3.30 -17.32 4.11
C LEU A 19 -2.70 -18.08 2.93
N ALA A 20 -2.56 -17.44 1.80
CA ALA A 20 -1.75 -17.94 0.72
C ALA A 20 -0.32 -17.44 0.89
N VAL A 21 0.40 -18.10 1.78
CA VAL A 21 1.85 -18.15 1.73
C VAL A 21 2.20 -19.15 0.63
N GLY A 22 2.84 -18.72 -0.38
CA GLY A 22 3.47 -19.65 -1.27
C GLY A 22 3.44 -19.23 -2.72
N GLY A 23 4.61 -19.05 -3.25
CA GLY A 23 4.80 -19.20 -4.67
C GLY A 23 5.19 -17.94 -5.40
N LEU A 24 6.42 -17.61 -5.27
CA LEU A 24 7.25 -17.01 -6.27
C LEU A 24 6.94 -17.58 -7.66
N MET A 25 6.22 -16.85 -8.49
CA MET A 25 6.32 -17.00 -9.93
C MET A 25 6.33 -15.61 -10.56
N LEU A 26 7.52 -15.18 -10.84
CA LEU A 26 7.81 -14.09 -11.74
C LEU A 26 7.35 -14.51 -13.15
N VAL A 27 6.21 -14.04 -13.53
CA VAL A 27 5.88 -13.89 -14.94
C VAL A 27 5.53 -12.45 -15.12
N GLY A 28 6.36 -11.74 -15.88
CA GLY A 28 6.08 -10.39 -16.31
C GLY A 28 4.78 -10.38 -17.10
N ALA A 29 3.69 -10.17 -16.43
CA ALA A 29 2.47 -9.68 -17.01
C ALA A 29 2.41 -8.21 -16.60
N ALA A 30 2.41 -7.33 -17.58
CA ALA A 30 1.85 -6.01 -17.41
C ALA A 30 0.42 -6.24 -16.92
N ALA A 31 0.24 -6.28 -15.61
CA ALA A 31 -1.07 -6.22 -15.02
C ALA A 31 -1.61 -4.85 -15.40
N ALA A 32 -2.49 -4.83 -16.40
CA ALA A 32 -3.41 -3.74 -16.54
C ALA A 32 -4.12 -3.65 -15.18
N GLN A 33 -3.73 -2.69 -14.37
CA GLN A 33 -4.43 -2.36 -13.16
C GLN A 33 -5.80 -1.91 -13.63
N THR A 34 -6.78 -2.75 -13.42
CA THR A 34 -8.17 -2.34 -13.48
C THR A 34 -8.29 -1.25 -12.40
N GLN A 35 -8.33 -0.01 -12.85
CA GLN A 35 -8.65 1.11 -12.01
C GLN A 35 -10.03 0.84 -11.44
N ASP A 36 -10.06 0.46 -10.18
CA ASP A 36 -11.28 0.48 -9.40
C ASP A 36 -11.65 1.95 -9.25
N SER A 37 -12.62 2.40 -10.05
CA SER A 37 -13.03 3.79 -10.21
C SER A 37 -13.73 4.36 -8.95
N ASN A 38 -13.48 3.78 -7.78
CA ASN A 38 -14.04 4.20 -6.51
C ASN A 38 -13.01 4.34 -5.37
N THR A 39 -11.73 4.30 -5.69
CA THR A 39 -10.68 4.68 -4.75
C THR A 39 -10.41 6.17 -4.93
N SER A 40 -10.66 6.96 -3.91
CA SER A 40 -10.10 8.29 -3.74
C SER A 40 -8.64 8.25 -4.22
N GLY A 41 -8.23 9.06 -5.16
CA GLY A 41 -6.96 9.01 -5.90
C GLY A 41 -5.64 8.88 -5.11
N ALA A 42 -5.69 8.28 -3.90
CA ALA A 42 -4.56 7.96 -3.06
C ALA A 42 -3.92 6.62 -3.46
N GLY A 43 -2.62 6.59 -3.48
CA GLY A 43 -1.84 5.39 -3.71
C GLY A 43 -0.76 5.54 -4.77
N PRO A 44 0.23 4.64 -4.77
CA PRO A 44 1.40 4.74 -5.62
C PRO A 44 1.06 4.88 -7.10
N GLY A 45 1.58 5.95 -7.73
CA GLY A 45 1.41 6.20 -9.15
C GLY A 45 0.00 6.60 -9.62
N GLN A 46 -0.95 6.72 -8.71
CA GLN A 46 -2.29 7.21 -9.02
C GLN A 46 -2.23 8.69 -9.43
N VAL A 47 -3.04 9.06 -10.42
CA VAL A 47 -3.19 10.46 -10.84
C VAL A 47 -4.61 10.89 -10.57
N ASP A 48 -4.77 11.86 -9.67
CA ASP A 48 -6.05 12.45 -9.32
C ASP A 48 -6.15 13.86 -9.95
N PRO A 49 -6.95 14.02 -11.01
CA PRO A 49 -7.09 15.30 -11.69
C PRO A 49 -7.62 16.40 -10.76
N GLY A 50 -6.91 17.52 -10.70
CA GLY A 50 -7.28 18.64 -9.84
C GLY A 50 -6.69 18.59 -8.42
N HIS A 51 -5.98 17.51 -8.07
CA HIS A 51 -5.39 17.33 -6.74
C HIS A 51 -3.85 17.25 -6.77
N PRO A 52 -3.14 18.36 -7.07
CA PRO A 52 -1.69 18.32 -7.29
C PRO A 52 -0.88 17.86 -6.07
N ARG A 53 -1.38 18.09 -4.84
CA ARG A 53 -0.72 17.62 -3.62
C ARG A 53 -0.79 16.10 -3.47
N VAL A 54 -1.94 15.51 -3.80
CA VAL A 54 -2.14 14.07 -3.83
C VAL A 54 -1.21 13.46 -4.88
N ASN A 55 -1.18 14.00 -6.08
CA ASN A 55 -0.33 13.52 -7.16
C ASN A 55 1.17 13.56 -6.80
N GLU A 56 1.61 14.57 -6.05
CA GLU A 56 3.00 14.63 -5.57
C GLU A 56 3.31 13.49 -4.59
N VAL A 57 2.40 13.22 -3.64
CA VAL A 57 2.55 12.14 -2.66
C VAL A 57 2.57 10.79 -3.38
N ASN A 58 1.60 10.53 -4.25
CA ASN A 58 1.49 9.30 -5.03
C ASN A 58 2.74 9.01 -5.90
N ALA A 59 3.28 10.04 -6.56
CA ALA A 59 4.48 9.89 -7.38
C ALA A 59 5.71 9.53 -6.53
N ARG A 60 5.80 10.06 -5.32
CA ARG A 60 6.87 9.71 -4.39
C ARG A 60 6.73 8.28 -3.87
N GLU A 61 5.52 7.84 -3.55
CA GLU A 61 5.24 6.46 -3.13
C GLU A 61 5.61 5.47 -4.23
N GLN A 62 5.23 5.73 -5.47
CA GLN A 62 5.62 4.89 -6.60
C GLN A 62 7.14 4.78 -6.71
N ASN A 63 7.86 5.88 -6.63
CA ASN A 63 9.32 5.87 -6.68
C ASN A 63 9.95 5.06 -5.54
N GLN A 64 9.38 5.12 -4.35
CA GLN A 64 9.86 4.36 -3.19
C GLN A 64 9.58 2.87 -3.37
N GLN A 65 8.40 2.49 -3.84
CA GLN A 65 8.07 1.10 -4.14
C GLN A 65 8.98 0.51 -5.23
N ASP A 66 9.24 1.26 -6.29
CA ASP A 66 10.18 0.83 -7.35
C ASP A 66 11.58 0.58 -6.78
N ARG A 67 12.02 1.42 -5.85
CA ARG A 67 13.33 1.27 -5.20
C ARG A 67 13.38 0.05 -4.27
N ILE A 68 12.29 -0.27 -3.57
CA ILE A 68 12.18 -1.47 -2.74
C ILE A 68 12.19 -2.71 -3.62
N ALA A 69 11.33 -2.78 -4.63
CA ALA A 69 11.24 -3.90 -5.56
C ALA A 69 12.58 -4.17 -6.28
N ASN A 70 13.25 -3.11 -6.74
CA ASN A 70 14.58 -3.24 -7.32
C ASN A 70 15.62 -3.72 -6.31
N GLY A 71 15.49 -3.32 -5.04
CA GLY A 71 16.38 -3.76 -3.97
C GLY A 71 16.24 -5.26 -3.68
N GLU A 72 15.02 -5.77 -3.65
CA GLU A 72 14.75 -7.20 -3.52
C GLU A 72 15.29 -7.98 -4.73
N LYS A 73 14.95 -7.53 -5.93
CA LYS A 73 15.33 -8.19 -7.18
C LYS A 73 16.84 -8.34 -7.34
N ASN A 74 17.61 -7.35 -6.94
CA ASN A 74 19.07 -7.36 -7.05
C ASN A 74 19.80 -7.80 -5.76
N GLY A 75 19.05 -8.22 -4.74
CA GLY A 75 19.60 -8.72 -3.48
C GLY A 75 20.24 -7.67 -2.59
N THR A 76 20.02 -6.38 -2.84
CA THR A 76 20.51 -5.30 -1.96
C THR A 76 19.59 -5.05 -0.76
N LEU A 77 18.38 -5.59 -0.77
CA LEU A 77 17.48 -5.67 0.37
C LEU A 77 17.22 -7.13 0.69
N THR A 78 17.27 -7.48 1.96
CA THR A 78 16.77 -8.78 2.42
C THR A 78 15.25 -8.78 2.42
N PRO A 79 14.59 -9.96 2.36
CA PRO A 79 13.12 -10.03 2.45
C PRO A 79 12.55 -9.37 3.71
N GLY A 80 13.26 -9.45 4.83
CA GLY A 80 12.84 -8.80 6.08
C GLY A 80 12.92 -7.27 6.01
N GLN A 81 13.96 -6.73 5.38
CA GLN A 81 14.09 -5.29 5.16
C GLN A 81 13.02 -4.78 4.21
N ALA A 82 12.78 -5.48 3.10
CA ALA A 82 11.74 -5.12 2.16
C ALA A 82 10.35 -5.12 2.83
N ALA A 83 9.98 -6.18 3.53
CA ALA A 83 8.72 -6.26 4.26
C ALA A 83 8.56 -5.13 5.31
N HIS A 84 9.65 -4.74 5.98
CA HIS A 84 9.62 -3.60 6.91
C HIS A 84 9.35 -2.28 6.18
N LEU A 85 9.99 -2.07 5.05
CA LEU A 85 9.81 -0.86 4.22
C LEU A 85 8.40 -0.79 3.64
N GLU A 86 7.87 -1.90 3.10
CA GLU A 86 6.50 -2.00 2.61
C GLU A 86 5.46 -1.69 3.69
N ASN A 87 5.66 -2.18 4.90
CA ASN A 87 4.79 -1.83 6.03
C ASN A 87 4.81 -0.33 6.35
N ARG A 88 5.91 0.36 6.12
CA ARG A 88 6.00 1.81 6.29
C ARG A 88 5.26 2.55 5.17
N GLU A 89 5.42 2.11 3.91
CA GLU A 89 4.66 2.64 2.77
C GLU A 89 3.15 2.48 3.01
N GLN A 90 2.71 1.28 3.41
CA GLN A 90 1.30 1.02 3.73
C GLN A 90 0.74 1.97 4.81
N LYS A 91 1.53 2.28 5.83
CA LYS A 91 1.11 3.24 6.87
C LYS A 91 0.98 4.65 6.32
N THR A 92 1.89 5.07 5.45
CA THR A 92 1.86 6.38 4.81
C THR A 92 0.64 6.49 3.89
N GLU A 93 0.38 5.48 3.07
CA GLU A 93 -0.79 5.39 2.20
C GLU A 93 -2.11 5.40 2.99
N ASN A 94 -2.18 4.65 4.09
CA ASN A 94 -3.36 4.65 4.96
C ASN A 94 -3.60 6.02 5.60
N GLN A 95 -2.55 6.73 5.98
CA GLN A 95 -2.65 8.10 6.48
C GLN A 95 -3.14 9.05 5.39
N GLU A 96 -2.60 8.95 4.18
CA GLU A 96 -3.05 9.73 3.03
C GLU A 96 -4.54 9.53 2.76
N LYS A 97 -4.99 8.28 2.70
CA LYS A 97 -6.42 7.94 2.52
C LYS A 97 -7.29 8.53 3.60
N ALA A 98 -6.87 8.49 4.85
CA ALA A 98 -7.60 9.07 5.97
C ALA A 98 -7.67 10.60 5.87
N ASP A 99 -6.57 11.25 5.54
CA ASP A 99 -6.49 12.70 5.39
C ASP A 99 -7.37 13.18 4.22
N MET A 100 -7.33 12.48 3.09
CA MET A 100 -8.19 12.75 1.94
C MET A 100 -9.68 12.54 2.26
N ALA A 101 -10.02 11.48 2.98
CA ALA A 101 -11.41 11.21 3.40
C ALA A 101 -11.96 12.34 4.30
N ALA A 102 -11.11 12.92 5.15
CA ALA A 102 -11.49 14.02 6.02
C ALA A 102 -11.71 15.34 5.27
N HIS A 103 -11.17 15.48 4.07
CA HIS A 103 -11.17 16.73 3.29
C HIS A 103 -11.72 16.56 1.86
N ASN A 104 -12.70 15.68 1.67
CA ASN A 104 -13.38 15.46 0.38
C ASN A 104 -12.42 15.19 -0.79
N GLY A 105 -11.43 14.34 -0.56
CA GLY A 105 -10.44 13.97 -1.57
C GLY A 105 -9.24 14.91 -1.69
N HIS A 106 -9.14 15.92 -0.84
CA HIS A 106 -8.02 16.87 -0.86
C HIS A 106 -7.03 16.61 0.28
N LEU A 107 -5.78 16.96 0.06
CA LEU A 107 -4.79 17.11 1.12
C LEU A 107 -4.60 18.58 1.47
N THR A 108 -4.62 18.90 2.74
CA THR A 108 -4.19 20.21 3.21
C THR A 108 -2.67 20.35 3.08
N LYS A 109 -2.16 21.57 3.10
CA LYS A 109 -0.71 21.83 3.09
C LYS A 109 0.01 21.22 4.30
N GLY A 110 -0.68 21.16 5.45
CA GLY A 110 -0.13 20.55 6.67
C GLY A 110 0.03 19.04 6.53
N GLU A 111 -1.00 18.35 6.05
CA GLU A 111 -1.00 16.91 5.80
C GLU A 111 0.02 16.51 4.74
N GLN A 112 0.07 17.21 3.62
CA GLN A 112 1.09 16.99 2.61
C GLN A 112 2.51 17.10 3.22
N LYS A 113 2.75 18.11 4.04
CA LYS A 113 4.05 18.27 4.72
C LYS A 113 4.37 17.11 5.66
N GLN A 114 3.35 16.59 6.37
CA GLN A 114 3.52 15.43 7.24
C GLN A 114 3.81 14.17 6.45
N LEU A 115 3.03 13.88 5.41
CA LEU A 115 3.25 12.74 4.50
C LEU A 115 4.65 12.81 3.87
N ASN A 116 5.04 13.96 3.35
CA ASN A 116 6.39 14.18 2.81
C ASN A 116 7.50 13.92 3.84
N LYS A 117 7.26 14.22 5.12
CA LYS A 117 8.21 13.93 6.20
C LYS A 117 8.35 12.42 6.42
N GLU A 118 7.24 11.68 6.43
CA GLU A 118 7.27 10.22 6.57
C GLU A 118 7.93 9.57 5.34
N GLN A 119 7.58 9.98 4.14
CA GLN A 119 8.21 9.51 2.90
C GLN A 119 9.72 9.80 2.87
N ASN A 120 10.16 10.95 3.37
CA ASN A 120 11.59 11.26 3.47
C ASN A 120 12.30 10.32 4.46
N ARG A 121 11.64 9.93 5.56
CA ARG A 121 12.18 8.95 6.51
C ARG A 121 12.28 7.57 5.89
N THR A 122 11.24 7.13 5.17
CA THR A 122 11.25 5.85 4.45
C THR A 122 12.32 5.85 3.36
N SER A 123 12.44 6.92 2.58
CA SER A 123 13.48 7.06 1.56
C SER A 123 14.91 6.94 2.13
N LYS A 124 15.15 7.54 3.29
CA LYS A 124 16.44 7.40 3.99
C LYS A 124 16.67 5.98 4.48
N GLN A 125 15.64 5.30 4.96
CA GLN A 125 15.73 3.91 5.39
C GLN A 125 16.00 2.99 4.20
N ILE A 126 15.31 3.15 3.07
CA ILE A 126 15.60 2.41 1.84
C ILE A 126 17.08 2.57 1.44
N TYR A 127 17.57 3.80 1.48
CA TYR A 127 18.98 4.05 1.16
C TYR A 127 19.92 3.31 2.12
N LYS A 128 19.67 3.44 3.42
CA LYS A 128 20.46 2.80 4.46
C LYS A 128 20.47 1.27 4.30
N ASP A 129 19.30 0.66 4.23
CA ASP A 129 19.16 -0.79 4.15
C ASP A 129 19.83 -1.39 2.90
N LYS A 130 19.84 -0.63 1.80
CA LYS A 130 20.54 -1.04 0.56
C LYS A 130 22.07 -0.94 0.64
N HIS A 131 22.61 -0.18 1.57
CA HIS A 131 24.07 0.10 1.67
C HIS A 131 24.70 -0.51 2.92
N ASP A 132 23.95 -0.77 3.98
CA ASP A 132 24.47 -1.33 5.22
C ASP A 132 24.68 -2.88 5.17
N GLY A 133 24.30 -3.51 4.07
CA GLY A 133 24.44 -4.95 3.85
C GLY A 133 25.73 -5.36 3.13
N LYS A 134 26.71 -4.48 3.03
CA LYS A 134 28.00 -4.76 2.39
C LYS A 134 29.15 -4.72 3.39
#